data_28b4e452497e2b315c1de104b8c57afd
#
_entry.id   28b4e452497e2b315c1de104b8c57afd
#
_cell.length_a   1.000
_cell.length_b   1.000
_cell.length_c   1.000
_cell.angle_alpha   90.00
_cell.angle_beta   90.00
_cell.angle_gamma   90.00
#
_symmetry.space_group_name_H-M   'P 1'
#
loop_
_entity.id
_entity.type
_entity.pdbx_description
1 polymer ?
#
loop_
_entity_poly.entity_id
_entity_poly.type
_entity_poly.pdbx_seq_one_letter_code
_entity_poly.pdbx_strand_id
1 'polypeptide(L)'
;MILHDAIVRLREVSTGAGCEDGDLRYAPLPAHHVCRYCRGRCLGVEYGGRVAEISSPEPFSARMLLEHLFDAPLKSEKTRAAAAGALTTAAGFLMLTRKLAPCPTVNFDDCLEELVARCAGQQVYVIGDD
;
A
#
# COMPACT_ATOMS: atom_id res chain seq x y z
N MET A 1 -5.24 -16.22 1.18
CA MET A 1 -5.23 -14.85 1.78
C MET A 1 -4.99 -13.85 0.67
N ILE A 2 -5.83 -12.86 0.55
CA ILE A 2 -5.83 -11.88 -0.58
C ILE A 2 -4.44 -11.30 -0.86
N LEU A 3 -3.70 -10.91 0.18
CA LEU A 3 -2.37 -10.34 0.01
C LEU A 3 -1.37 -11.35 -0.60
N HIS A 4 -1.42 -12.59 -0.18
CA HIS A 4 -0.60 -13.66 -0.74
C HIS A 4 -0.93 -13.90 -2.22
N ASP A 5 -2.22 -13.98 -2.55
CA ASP A 5 -2.67 -14.21 -3.92
C ASP A 5 -2.26 -13.06 -4.85
N ALA A 6 -2.32 -11.83 -4.33
CA ALA A 6 -1.84 -10.65 -5.05
C ALA A 6 -0.32 -10.69 -5.28
N ILE A 7 0.46 -11.16 -4.31
CA ILE A 7 1.92 -11.34 -4.46
C ILE A 7 2.24 -12.38 -5.52
N VAL A 8 1.53 -13.52 -5.51
CA VAL A 8 1.69 -14.56 -6.53
C VAL A 8 1.42 -13.98 -7.93
N ARG A 9 0.34 -13.22 -8.06
CA ARG A 9 0.00 -12.59 -9.34
C ARG A 9 1.02 -11.55 -9.77
N LEU A 10 1.54 -10.76 -8.84
CA LEU A 10 2.61 -9.80 -9.12
C LEU A 10 3.88 -10.51 -9.59
N ARG A 11 4.24 -11.63 -8.96
CA ARG A 11 5.38 -12.45 -9.35
C ARG A 11 5.27 -12.91 -10.80
N GLU A 12 4.13 -13.46 -11.20
CA GLU A 12 3.91 -13.90 -12.59
C GLU A 12 4.13 -12.77 -13.60
N VAL A 13 3.55 -11.60 -13.33
CA VAL A 13 3.63 -10.45 -14.23
C VAL A 13 5.02 -9.84 -14.25
N SER A 14 5.66 -9.66 -13.09
CA SER A 14 6.99 -9.04 -12.99
C SER A 14 8.08 -9.91 -13.61
N THR A 15 8.01 -11.22 -13.40
CA THR A 15 8.95 -12.18 -14.00
C THR A 15 8.78 -12.20 -15.52
N GLY A 16 7.55 -12.22 -16.02
CA GLY A 16 7.28 -12.14 -17.46
C GLY A 16 7.76 -10.84 -18.11
N ALA A 17 7.81 -9.73 -17.34
CA ALA A 17 8.29 -8.44 -17.80
C ALA A 17 9.82 -8.23 -17.56
N GLY A 18 10.50 -9.14 -16.85
CA GLY A 18 11.91 -9.00 -16.46
C GLY A 18 12.15 -7.89 -15.45
N CYS A 19 11.21 -7.67 -14.54
CA CYS A 19 11.25 -6.58 -13.55
C CYS A 19 11.43 -7.06 -12.10
N GLU A 20 11.67 -8.34 -11.88
CA GLU A 20 11.85 -8.95 -10.56
C GLU A 20 13.09 -8.48 -9.82
N ASP A 21 14.10 -8.06 -10.52
CA ASP A 21 15.35 -7.49 -9.99
C ASP A 21 15.27 -5.97 -9.73
N GLY A 22 14.10 -5.39 -9.90
CA GLY A 22 13.88 -3.97 -9.64
C GLY A 22 14.04 -3.59 -8.17
N ASP A 23 14.53 -2.40 -7.96
CA ASP A 23 14.88 -1.85 -6.65
C ASP A 23 13.63 -1.40 -5.89
N LEU A 24 13.40 -1.96 -4.72
CA LEU A 24 12.31 -1.63 -3.82
C LEU A 24 12.88 -0.92 -2.58
N ARG A 25 12.42 0.30 -2.32
CA ARG A 25 12.92 1.12 -1.21
C ARG A 25 11.80 1.43 -0.24
N TYR A 26 12.12 1.28 1.05
CA TYR A 26 11.25 1.63 2.16
C TYR A 26 11.87 2.74 2.97
N ALA A 27 11.06 3.72 3.37
CA ALA A 27 11.48 4.79 4.26
C ALA A 27 10.30 5.28 5.11
N PRO A 28 10.54 5.61 6.40
CA PRO A 28 9.54 6.32 7.19
C PRO A 28 9.25 7.68 6.56
N LEU A 29 7.97 8.03 6.47
CA LEU A 29 7.53 9.34 6.05
C LEU A 29 6.91 10.11 7.23
N PRO A 30 6.96 11.44 7.23
CA PRO A 30 6.17 12.24 8.16
C PRO A 30 4.70 11.83 8.05
N ALA A 31 3.99 11.82 9.18
CA ALA A 31 2.58 11.51 9.20
C ALA A 31 1.84 12.42 8.21
N HIS A 32 1.22 11.81 7.21
CA HIS A 32 0.44 12.58 6.25
C HIS A 32 -0.79 13.12 6.95
N HIS A 33 -1.07 14.40 6.80
CA HIS A 33 -2.18 15.06 7.49
C HIS A 33 -3.57 14.55 7.08
N VAL A 34 -3.68 13.84 5.96
CA VAL A 34 -4.94 13.26 5.46
C VAL A 34 -5.20 11.87 6.03
N CYS A 35 -4.17 11.05 6.17
CA CYS A 35 -4.32 9.67 6.62
C CYS A 35 -3.90 9.49 8.09
N ARG A 36 -4.55 10.18 9.01
CA ARG A 36 -4.29 10.06 10.45
C ARG A 36 -4.89 8.81 11.10
N TYR A 37 -5.59 8.01 10.34
CA TYR A 37 -6.32 6.85 10.84
C TYR A 37 -5.45 5.87 11.59
N CYS A 38 -4.25 5.67 11.17
CA CYS A 38 -3.39 4.68 11.76
C CYS A 38 -2.28 5.32 12.57
N ARG A 39 -2.66 6.02 13.62
CA ARG A 39 -1.73 6.52 14.64
C ARG A 39 -0.59 7.39 14.09
N GLY A 40 -0.78 7.95 12.91
CA GLY A 40 0.11 8.93 12.31
C GLY A 40 1.47 8.40 11.87
N ARG A 41 1.60 7.11 11.64
CA ARG A 41 2.84 6.52 11.15
C ARG A 41 2.68 6.06 9.71
N CYS A 42 3.49 6.61 8.82
CA CYS A 42 3.49 6.30 7.41
C CYS A 42 4.80 5.66 6.98
N LEU A 43 4.68 4.64 6.14
CA LEU A 43 5.77 4.02 5.43
C LEU A 43 5.68 4.41 3.97
N GLY A 44 6.71 5.04 3.44
CA GLY A 44 6.89 5.27 2.02
C GLY A 44 7.52 4.05 1.36
N VAL A 45 6.96 3.62 0.25
CA VAL A 45 7.49 2.53 -0.56
C VAL A 45 7.67 3.00 -1.98
N GLU A 46 8.90 2.91 -2.50
CA GLU A 46 9.27 3.33 -3.83
C GLU A 46 9.68 2.14 -4.69
N TYR A 47 9.18 2.13 -5.93
CA TYR A 47 9.58 1.20 -6.98
C TYR A 47 9.47 1.87 -8.35
N GLY A 48 10.56 1.85 -9.12
CA GLY A 48 10.56 2.39 -10.48
C GLY A 48 10.18 3.88 -10.57
N GLY A 49 10.54 4.68 -9.56
CA GLY A 49 10.18 6.10 -9.48
C GLY A 49 8.74 6.37 -9.02
N ARG A 50 7.97 5.34 -8.72
CA ARG A 50 6.63 5.46 -8.13
C ARG A 50 6.71 5.29 -6.63
N VAL A 51 5.94 6.08 -5.91
CA VAL A 51 5.88 6.06 -4.44
C VAL A 51 4.46 5.76 -4.01
N ALA A 52 4.30 4.82 -3.08
CA ALA A 52 3.08 4.62 -2.32
C ALA A 52 3.32 4.96 -0.85
N GLU A 53 2.32 5.55 -0.24
CA GLU A 53 2.28 5.79 1.20
C GLU A 53 1.32 4.80 1.83
N ILE A 54 1.77 4.10 2.84
CA ILE A 54 0.95 3.14 3.55
C ILE A 54 1.09 3.33 5.06
N SER A 55 0.00 3.13 5.75
CA SER A 55 0.05 3.12 7.21
C SER A 55 0.78 1.89 7.73
N SER A 56 1.67 2.11 8.69
CA SER A 56 2.42 1.04 9.33
C SER A 56 2.60 1.34 10.81
N PRO A 57 2.41 0.35 11.69
CA PRO A 57 2.70 0.52 13.11
C PRO A 57 4.20 0.71 13.37
N GLU A 58 5.04 0.17 12.50
CA GLU A 58 6.50 0.23 12.57
C GLU A 58 7.11 0.62 11.24
N PRO A 59 7.14 1.91 10.86
CA PRO A 59 7.88 2.36 9.69
C PRO A 59 9.36 2.04 9.82
N PHE A 60 9.99 1.66 8.72
CA PHE A 60 11.38 1.25 8.69
C PHE A 60 12.07 1.70 7.41
N SER A 61 13.39 1.68 7.41
CA SER A 61 14.20 1.91 6.22
C SER A 61 14.81 0.59 5.75
N ALA A 62 14.65 0.29 4.47
CA ALA A 62 15.25 -0.87 3.83
C ALA A 62 15.36 -0.66 2.32
N ARG A 63 16.25 -1.41 1.72
CA ARG A 63 16.37 -1.53 0.28
C ARG A 63 16.51 -3.00 -0.08
N MET A 64 15.71 -3.47 -1.02
CA MET A 64 15.72 -4.86 -1.45
C MET A 64 15.29 -4.98 -2.91
N LEU A 65 15.47 -6.13 -3.50
CA LEU A 65 14.90 -6.42 -4.82
C LEU A 65 13.43 -6.82 -4.68
N LEU A 66 12.65 -6.55 -5.72
CA LEU A 66 11.23 -6.93 -5.75
C LEU A 66 11.02 -8.44 -5.52
N GLU A 67 11.91 -9.27 -6.04
CA GLU A 67 11.83 -10.74 -5.87
C GLU A 67 11.80 -11.19 -4.41
N HIS A 68 12.42 -10.42 -3.49
CA HIS A 68 12.39 -10.74 -2.07
C HIS A 68 10.99 -10.64 -1.45
N LEU A 69 10.08 -9.92 -2.11
CA LEU A 69 8.68 -9.86 -1.68
C LEU A 69 7.96 -11.19 -1.90
N PHE A 70 8.34 -11.95 -2.92
CA PHE A 70 7.59 -13.14 -3.34
C PHE A 70 7.59 -14.26 -2.30
N ASP A 71 8.66 -14.34 -1.53
CA ASP A 71 8.83 -15.34 -0.47
C ASP A 71 8.78 -14.71 0.94
N ALA A 72 8.35 -13.45 1.04
CA ALA A 72 8.30 -12.73 2.30
C ALA A 72 7.27 -13.34 3.27
N PRO A 73 7.64 -13.57 4.53
CA PRO A 73 6.69 -14.04 5.53
C PRO A 73 5.73 -12.91 5.92
N LEU A 74 4.44 -13.10 5.72
CA LEU A 74 3.38 -12.12 6.04
C LEU A 74 2.85 -12.28 7.47
N LYS A 75 3.71 -12.58 8.43
CA LYS A 75 3.31 -12.95 9.80
C LYS A 75 3.00 -11.75 10.70
N SER A 76 3.62 -10.61 10.46
CA SER A 76 3.44 -9.39 11.27
C SER A 76 2.70 -8.30 10.50
N GLU A 77 2.11 -7.34 11.22
CA GLU A 77 1.51 -6.15 10.61
C GLU A 77 2.54 -5.36 9.80
N LYS A 78 3.75 -5.23 10.30
CA LYS A 78 4.87 -4.59 9.62
C LYS A 78 5.14 -5.21 8.24
N THR A 79 5.25 -6.54 8.18
CA THR A 79 5.52 -7.25 6.92
C THR A 79 4.33 -7.18 5.96
N ARG A 80 3.10 -7.23 6.47
CA ARG A 80 1.90 -7.06 5.65
C ARG A 80 1.77 -5.64 5.09
N ALA A 81 2.04 -4.62 5.91
CA ALA A 81 2.05 -3.23 5.46
C ALA A 81 3.12 -2.99 4.38
N ALA A 82 4.33 -3.50 4.59
CA ALA A 82 5.41 -3.42 3.61
C ALA A 82 5.03 -4.09 2.28
N ALA A 83 4.45 -5.28 2.35
CA ALA A 83 3.99 -6.01 1.17
C ALA A 83 2.87 -5.26 0.42
N ALA A 84 1.91 -4.69 1.13
CA ALA A 84 0.83 -3.91 0.52
C ALA A 84 1.38 -2.66 -0.19
N GLY A 85 2.33 -1.96 0.43
CA GLY A 85 2.99 -0.82 -0.20
C GLY A 85 3.78 -1.21 -1.45
N ALA A 86 4.53 -2.31 -1.39
CA ALA A 86 5.27 -2.84 -2.53
C ALA A 86 4.34 -3.25 -3.69
N LEU A 87 3.25 -3.95 -3.38
CA LEU A 87 2.23 -4.30 -4.37
C LEU A 87 1.64 -3.06 -5.04
N THR A 88 1.33 -2.02 -4.27
CA THR A 88 0.74 -0.79 -4.80
C THR A 88 1.69 -0.08 -5.76
N THR A 89 2.96 0.08 -5.38
CA THR A 89 3.95 0.74 -6.23
C THR A 89 4.31 -0.06 -7.47
N ALA A 90 4.55 -1.37 -7.31
CA ALA A 90 4.92 -2.24 -8.41
C ALA A 90 3.75 -2.41 -9.40
N ALA A 91 2.52 -2.57 -8.92
CA ALA A 91 1.34 -2.62 -9.76
C ALA A 91 1.12 -1.31 -10.54
N GLY A 92 1.40 -0.17 -9.91
CA GLY A 92 1.37 1.12 -10.58
C GLY A 92 2.45 1.26 -11.66
N PHE A 93 3.67 0.82 -11.38
CA PHE A 93 4.78 0.82 -12.33
C PHE A 93 4.49 -0.09 -13.54
N LEU A 94 3.98 -1.29 -13.31
CA LEU A 94 3.63 -2.26 -14.35
C LEU A 94 2.30 -1.95 -15.06
N MET A 95 1.67 -0.83 -14.72
CA MET A 95 0.37 -0.42 -15.29
C MET A 95 -0.75 -1.49 -15.16
N LEU A 96 -0.70 -2.26 -14.06
CA LEU A 96 -1.73 -3.26 -13.76
C LEU A 96 -3.01 -2.63 -13.21
N THR A 97 -2.92 -1.41 -12.72
CA THR A 97 -4.06 -0.63 -12.22
C THR A 97 -4.56 0.31 -13.30
N ARG A 98 -5.84 0.20 -13.63
CA ARG A 98 -6.45 1.02 -14.70
C ARG A 98 -6.76 2.45 -14.27
N LYS A 99 -6.97 2.67 -12.99
CA LYS A 99 -7.36 3.97 -12.46
C LYS A 99 -6.85 4.13 -11.02
N LEU A 100 -5.90 5.02 -10.84
CA LEU A 100 -5.51 5.53 -9.54
C LEU A 100 -6.16 6.90 -9.37
N ALA A 101 -7.11 7.00 -8.45
CA ALA A 101 -7.67 8.29 -8.07
C ALA A 101 -6.92 8.79 -6.84
N PRO A 102 -6.25 9.95 -6.90
CA PRO A 102 -5.69 10.56 -5.71
C PRO A 102 -6.82 10.89 -4.74
N CYS A 103 -6.54 10.86 -3.44
CA CYS A 103 -7.50 11.31 -2.43
C CYS A 103 -7.74 12.81 -2.61
N PRO A 104 -8.97 13.26 -2.85
CA PRO A 104 -9.26 14.67 -3.10
C PRO A 104 -9.31 15.50 -1.82
N THR A 105 -9.35 14.86 -0.65
CA THR A 105 -9.51 15.54 0.63
C THR A 105 -8.17 15.94 1.22
N VAL A 106 -8.13 17.12 1.82
CA VAL A 106 -6.91 17.72 2.42
C VAL A 106 -6.90 17.68 3.94
N ASN A 107 -8.03 17.34 4.57
CA ASN A 107 -8.14 17.20 6.01
C ASN A 107 -9.04 16.02 6.40
N PHE A 108 -8.97 15.63 7.68
CA PHE A 108 -9.69 14.46 8.18
C PHE A 108 -11.21 14.66 8.21
N ASP A 109 -11.67 15.86 8.57
CA ASP A 109 -13.10 16.12 8.71
C ASP A 109 -13.81 16.02 7.36
N ASP A 110 -13.24 16.63 6.31
CA ASP A 110 -13.75 16.52 4.95
C ASP A 110 -13.74 15.06 4.45
N CYS A 111 -12.70 14.31 4.80
CA CYS A 111 -12.61 12.88 4.46
C CYS A 111 -13.73 12.08 5.13
N LEU A 112 -14.01 12.36 6.40
CA LEU A 112 -15.07 11.70 7.15
C LEU A 112 -16.45 12.06 6.61
N GLU A 113 -16.70 13.32 6.31
CA GLU A 113 -17.96 13.78 5.70
C GLU A 113 -18.20 13.11 4.34
N GLU A 114 -17.17 13.02 3.49
CA GLU A 114 -17.28 12.34 2.21
C GLU A 114 -17.56 10.84 2.38
N LEU A 115 -16.90 10.18 3.34
CA LEU A 115 -17.14 8.78 3.64
C LEU A 115 -18.58 8.54 4.09
N VAL A 116 -19.08 9.37 5.02
CA VAL A 116 -20.46 9.30 5.51
C VAL A 116 -21.44 9.52 4.37
N ALA A 117 -21.19 10.49 3.50
CA ALA A 117 -22.03 10.75 2.33
C ALA A 117 -22.08 9.57 1.36
N ARG A 118 -20.95 8.92 1.12
CA ARG A 118 -20.88 7.73 0.26
C ARG A 118 -21.58 6.51 0.86
N CYS A 119 -21.58 6.39 2.18
CA CYS A 119 -22.24 5.30 2.89
C CYS A 119 -23.74 5.53 3.10
N ALA A 120 -24.23 6.74 2.92
CA ALA A 120 -25.64 7.07 3.14
C ALA A 120 -26.56 6.24 2.25
N GLY A 121 -27.53 5.55 2.87
CA GLY A 121 -28.47 4.67 2.18
C GLY A 121 -27.89 3.36 1.65
N GLN A 122 -26.61 3.06 1.99
CA GLN A 122 -25.95 1.82 1.60
C GLN A 122 -25.84 0.86 2.79
N GLN A 123 -25.77 -0.42 2.49
CA GLN A 123 -25.39 -1.42 3.47
C GLN A 123 -23.86 -1.48 3.55
N VAL A 124 -23.32 -1.12 4.70
CA VAL A 124 -21.89 -1.03 4.93
C VAL A 124 -21.43 -2.15 5.84
N TYR A 125 -20.38 -2.84 5.43
CA TYR A 125 -19.70 -3.85 6.24
C TYR A 125 -18.36 -3.30 6.71
N VAL A 126 -18.13 -3.29 8.01
CA VAL A 126 -16.87 -2.90 8.63
C VAL A 126 -16.09 -4.15 8.98
N ILE A 127 -14.82 -4.21 8.55
CA ILE A 127 -13.91 -5.31 8.86
C ILE A 127 -12.75 -4.73 9.67
N GLY A 128 -12.63 -5.18 10.90
CA GLY A 128 -11.65 -4.70 11.89
C GLY A 128 -12.29 -4.41 13.22
N ASP A 129 -11.46 -4.33 14.26
CA ASP A 129 -11.90 -4.20 15.67
C ASP A 129 -11.60 -2.82 16.27
N ASP A 130 -11.06 -1.88 15.52
CA ASP A 130 -10.60 -0.58 16.05
C ASP A 130 -11.56 0.58 15.74
#